data_6a01a9a6fa085c93974044f569b57c26
#
_entry.id   6a01a9a6fa085c93974044f569b57c26
#
_cell.length_a   1.000
_cell.length_b   1.000
_cell.length_c   1.000
_cell.angle_alpha   90.00
_cell.angle_beta   90.00
_cell.angle_gamma   90.00
#
_symmetry.space_group_name_H-M   'P 1'
#
loop_
_entity.id
_entity.type
_entity.pdbx_description
1 polymer ?
#
loop_
_entity_poly.entity_id
_entity_poly.type
_entity_poly.pdbx_seq_one_letter_code
_entity_poly.pdbx_strand_id
1 'polypeptide(L)'
;MKREEARTLARSLMDASGLHEWRFRFDNARRRAGACTHATRTISLSGPLTDLYDEATIRGVILHEIAHAIVGPAHGHDAAWKRAARALGAPDSARLPSSLPSPDAPWVGTCPRCGATRRLYRAPRRVSSCGMCSRAFDPALILTWEHHGKAASPGRAYERELASIRRSRR
;
A
#
# COMPACT_ATOMS: atom_id res chain seq x y z
N MET A 1 -5.70 -15.81 2.12
CA MET A 1 -5.30 -16.90 1.20
C MET A 1 -3.84 -17.29 1.44
N LYS A 2 -3.48 -18.57 1.41
CA LYS A 2 -2.08 -18.99 1.52
C LYS A 2 -1.29 -18.57 0.26
N ARG A 3 -0.02 -18.20 0.45
CA ARG A 3 0.80 -17.67 -0.68
C ARG A 3 1.03 -18.70 -1.78
N GLU A 4 1.16 -19.99 -1.45
CA GLU A 4 1.32 -21.04 -2.46
C GLU A 4 0.07 -21.22 -3.32
N GLU A 5 -1.12 -21.15 -2.70
CA GLU A 5 -2.39 -21.17 -3.43
C GLU A 5 -2.50 -19.96 -4.36
N ALA A 6 -2.13 -18.75 -3.86
CA ALA A 6 -2.11 -17.53 -4.66
C ALA A 6 -1.10 -17.61 -5.82
N ARG A 7 0.06 -18.24 -5.63
CA ARG A 7 1.05 -18.46 -6.69
C ARG A 7 0.49 -19.36 -7.78
N THR A 8 -0.12 -20.48 -7.40
CA THR A 8 -0.73 -21.44 -8.33
C THR A 8 -1.86 -20.77 -9.12
N LEU A 9 -2.74 -20.04 -8.43
CA LEU A 9 -3.82 -19.30 -9.07
C LEU A 9 -3.28 -18.24 -10.04
N ALA A 10 -2.28 -17.46 -9.63
CA ALA A 10 -1.68 -16.44 -10.47
C ALA A 10 -1.06 -17.05 -11.74
N ARG A 11 -0.31 -18.14 -11.61
CA ARG A 11 0.29 -18.80 -12.78
C ARG A 11 -0.79 -19.29 -13.73
N SER A 12 -1.80 -20.00 -13.22
CA SER A 12 -2.91 -20.51 -14.03
C SER A 12 -3.63 -19.40 -14.81
N LEU A 13 -3.96 -18.27 -14.13
CA LEU A 13 -4.62 -17.14 -14.78
C LEU A 13 -3.74 -16.43 -15.80
N MET A 14 -2.45 -16.29 -15.52
CA MET A 14 -1.47 -15.72 -16.45
C MET A 14 -1.31 -16.59 -17.69
N ASP A 15 -1.23 -17.91 -17.55
CA ASP A 15 -1.12 -18.86 -18.66
C ASP A 15 -2.39 -18.84 -19.51
N ALA A 16 -3.56 -18.87 -18.89
CA ALA A 16 -4.84 -18.75 -19.58
C ALA A 16 -5.00 -17.42 -20.35
N SER A 17 -4.26 -16.39 -19.95
CA SER A 17 -4.24 -15.06 -20.59
C SER A 17 -3.09 -14.89 -21.60
N GLY A 18 -2.35 -15.95 -21.94
CA GLY A 18 -1.23 -15.90 -22.89
C GLY A 18 0.05 -15.28 -22.34
N LEU A 19 0.17 -15.09 -21.03
CA LEU A 19 1.32 -14.47 -20.39
C LEU A 19 2.36 -15.51 -19.93
N HIS A 20 2.65 -16.52 -20.78
CA HIS A 20 3.55 -17.64 -20.44
C HIS A 20 4.97 -17.19 -20.10
N GLU A 21 5.48 -16.16 -20.76
CA GLU A 21 6.83 -15.61 -20.53
C GLU A 21 6.89 -14.58 -19.40
N TRP A 22 5.76 -14.25 -18.78
CA TRP A 22 5.71 -13.33 -17.67
C TRP A 22 6.05 -14.06 -16.37
N ARG A 23 6.83 -13.38 -15.51
CA ARG A 23 7.20 -13.88 -14.19
C ARG A 23 6.16 -13.50 -13.17
N PHE A 24 5.99 -14.36 -12.18
CA PHE A 24 5.22 -14.05 -10.98
C PHE A 24 6.12 -14.03 -9.74
N ARG A 25 5.91 -13.07 -8.84
CA ARG A 25 6.60 -13.01 -7.54
C ARG A 25 5.75 -12.38 -6.46
N PHE A 26 6.12 -12.60 -5.20
CA PHE A 26 5.64 -11.77 -4.09
C PHE A 26 6.61 -10.62 -3.83
N ASP A 27 6.07 -9.48 -3.37
CA ASP A 27 6.83 -8.36 -2.84
C ASP A 27 6.37 -8.01 -1.42
N ASN A 28 7.03 -7.04 -0.78
CA ASN A 28 6.74 -6.61 0.58
C ASN A 28 5.94 -5.30 0.65
N ALA A 29 5.21 -4.95 -0.41
CA ALA A 29 4.33 -3.79 -0.40
C ALA A 29 3.24 -3.95 0.68
N ARG A 30 2.89 -2.85 1.35
CA ARG A 30 1.88 -2.87 2.42
C ARG A 30 0.67 -1.98 2.11
N ARG A 31 0.69 -1.30 0.97
CA ARG A 31 -0.33 -0.31 0.56
C ARG A 31 -0.87 -0.54 -0.85
N ARG A 32 -0.28 -1.42 -1.64
CA ARG A 32 -0.78 -1.89 -2.93
C ARG A 32 -0.79 -3.40 -2.93
N ALA A 33 -1.86 -4.02 -3.45
CA ALA A 33 -2.02 -5.47 -3.43
C ALA A 33 -1.27 -6.17 -4.56
N GLY A 34 -1.15 -5.55 -5.73
CA GLY A 34 -0.44 -6.06 -6.87
C GLY A 34 0.36 -5.00 -7.61
N ALA A 35 1.17 -5.41 -8.57
CA ALA A 35 1.81 -4.54 -9.56
C ALA A 35 2.16 -5.32 -10.83
N CYS A 36 1.96 -4.67 -11.98
CA CYS A 36 2.45 -5.08 -13.28
C CYS A 36 3.69 -4.25 -13.65
N THR A 37 4.80 -4.91 -13.97
CA THR A 37 6.06 -4.27 -14.38
C THR A 37 6.43 -4.73 -15.78
N HIS A 38 6.13 -3.94 -16.79
CA HIS A 38 6.36 -4.28 -18.21
C HIS A 38 7.82 -4.45 -18.55
N ALA A 39 8.70 -3.58 -18.04
CA ALA A 39 10.15 -3.63 -18.32
C ALA A 39 10.79 -4.99 -17.98
N THR A 40 10.24 -5.70 -17.00
CA THR A 40 10.74 -7.01 -16.57
C THR A 40 9.73 -8.13 -16.84
N ARG A 41 8.62 -7.85 -17.50
CA ARG A 41 7.50 -8.78 -17.72
C ARG A 41 7.14 -9.52 -16.42
N THR A 42 6.85 -8.76 -15.37
CA THR A 42 6.62 -9.33 -14.04
C THR A 42 5.30 -8.83 -13.46
N ILE A 43 4.47 -9.76 -13.00
CA ILE A 43 3.33 -9.49 -12.12
C ILE A 43 3.76 -9.83 -10.69
N SER A 44 3.50 -8.94 -9.75
CA SER A 44 3.74 -9.20 -8.33
C SER A 44 2.49 -9.00 -7.49
N LEU A 45 2.38 -9.77 -6.41
CA LEU A 45 1.42 -9.57 -5.34
C LEU A 45 2.16 -9.18 -4.05
N SER A 46 1.50 -8.35 -3.25
CA SER A 46 1.95 -8.09 -1.89
C SER A 46 1.80 -9.36 -1.04
N GLY A 47 2.90 -9.93 -0.55
CA GLY A 47 2.83 -11.04 0.40
C GLY A 47 2.02 -10.69 1.66
N PRO A 48 2.29 -9.56 2.34
CA PRO A 48 1.54 -9.16 3.53
C PRO A 48 0.02 -8.97 3.31
N LEU A 49 -0.41 -8.48 2.14
CA LEU A 49 -1.83 -8.32 1.83
C LEU A 49 -2.46 -9.64 1.35
N THR A 50 -1.71 -10.48 0.65
CA THR A 50 -2.17 -11.82 0.26
C THR A 50 -2.53 -12.66 1.49
N ASP A 51 -1.74 -12.58 2.56
CA ASP A 51 -2.00 -13.30 3.81
C ASP A 51 -3.30 -12.86 4.51
N LEU A 52 -3.79 -11.64 4.23
CA LEU A 52 -4.99 -11.07 4.84
C LEU A 52 -6.25 -11.24 3.98
N TYR A 53 -6.11 -11.41 2.66
CA TYR A 53 -7.24 -11.38 1.74
C TYR A 53 -7.74 -12.79 1.42
N ASP A 54 -9.02 -12.88 1.11
CA ASP A 54 -9.65 -14.09 0.59
C ASP A 54 -9.27 -14.36 -0.88
N GLU A 55 -9.67 -15.53 -1.37
CA GLU A 55 -9.36 -15.95 -2.74
C GLU A 55 -10.01 -15.04 -3.79
N ALA A 56 -11.25 -14.63 -3.56
CA ALA A 56 -11.98 -13.78 -4.52
C ALA A 56 -11.29 -12.44 -4.71
N THR A 57 -10.85 -11.82 -3.60
CA THR A 57 -10.09 -10.56 -3.62
C THR A 57 -8.75 -10.74 -4.32
N ILE A 58 -7.98 -11.80 -4.01
CA ILE A 58 -6.68 -12.07 -4.62
C ILE A 58 -6.84 -12.38 -6.12
N ARG A 59 -7.86 -13.14 -6.51
CA ARG A 59 -8.20 -13.37 -7.92
C ARG A 59 -8.46 -12.05 -8.65
N GLY A 60 -9.26 -11.17 -8.07
CA GLY A 60 -9.52 -9.84 -8.62
C GLY A 60 -8.25 -9.01 -8.81
N VAL A 61 -7.33 -9.04 -7.83
CA VAL A 61 -6.03 -8.34 -7.94
C VAL A 61 -5.17 -8.95 -9.05
N ILE A 62 -5.09 -10.28 -9.16
CA ILE A 62 -4.30 -10.93 -10.23
C ILE A 62 -4.83 -10.53 -11.61
N LEU A 63 -6.15 -10.60 -11.82
CA LEU A 63 -6.78 -10.24 -13.09
C LEU A 63 -6.60 -8.76 -13.42
N HIS A 64 -6.60 -7.87 -12.41
CA HIS A 64 -6.28 -6.45 -12.56
C HIS A 64 -4.86 -6.25 -13.12
N GLU A 65 -3.87 -6.94 -12.58
CA GLU A 65 -2.49 -6.85 -13.07
C GLU A 65 -2.30 -7.50 -14.44
N ILE A 66 -3.05 -8.58 -14.73
CA ILE A 66 -3.09 -9.20 -16.06
C ILE A 66 -3.68 -8.22 -17.07
N ALA A 67 -4.74 -7.49 -16.74
CA ALA A 67 -5.30 -6.47 -17.62
C ALA A 67 -4.26 -5.40 -17.99
N HIS A 68 -3.45 -4.94 -17.02
CA HIS A 68 -2.32 -4.04 -17.30
C HIS A 68 -1.29 -4.68 -18.23
N ALA A 69 -0.94 -5.96 -18.02
CA ALA A 69 0.01 -6.67 -18.86
C ALA A 69 -0.46 -6.77 -20.33
N ILE A 70 -1.77 -6.98 -20.54
CA ILE A 70 -2.38 -7.11 -21.88
C ILE A 70 -2.39 -5.78 -22.62
N VAL A 71 -2.83 -4.69 -21.96
CA VAL A 71 -2.99 -3.39 -22.63
C VAL A 71 -1.68 -2.64 -22.84
N GLY A 72 -0.63 -3.01 -22.12
CA GLY A 72 0.69 -2.42 -22.27
C GLY A 72 0.93 -1.16 -21.40
N PRO A 73 2.19 -0.66 -21.38
CA PRO A 73 2.63 0.37 -20.44
C PRO A 73 2.09 1.78 -20.74
N ALA A 74 1.52 1.98 -21.92
CA ALA A 74 0.94 3.28 -22.31
C ALA A 74 -0.44 3.52 -21.67
N HIS A 75 -1.05 2.49 -21.08
CA HIS A 75 -2.38 2.54 -20.51
C HIS A 75 -2.36 2.46 -18.98
N GLY A 76 -3.03 3.43 -18.34
CA GLY A 76 -3.35 3.37 -16.92
C GLY A 76 -4.68 2.63 -16.69
N HIS A 77 -5.58 3.21 -15.91
CA HIS A 77 -6.94 2.68 -15.73
C HIS A 77 -7.95 3.36 -16.67
N ASP A 78 -7.54 3.58 -17.90
CA ASP A 78 -8.35 4.20 -18.96
C ASP A 78 -9.40 3.24 -19.56
N ALA A 79 -10.05 3.67 -20.64
CA ALA A 79 -11.09 2.88 -21.30
C ALA A 79 -10.55 1.55 -21.87
N ALA A 80 -9.29 1.51 -22.35
CA ALA A 80 -8.68 0.30 -22.86
C ALA A 80 -8.48 -0.73 -21.74
N TRP A 81 -7.89 -0.29 -20.62
CA TRP A 81 -7.70 -1.12 -19.43
C TRP A 81 -9.05 -1.63 -18.89
N LYS A 82 -10.06 -0.75 -18.75
CA LYS A 82 -11.39 -1.17 -18.25
C LYS A 82 -12.04 -2.23 -19.13
N ARG A 83 -11.89 -2.15 -20.47
CA ARG A 83 -12.39 -3.20 -21.37
C ARG A 83 -11.68 -4.53 -21.14
N ALA A 84 -10.36 -4.50 -21.03
CA ALA A 84 -9.56 -5.70 -20.74
C ALA A 84 -9.93 -6.31 -19.38
N ALA A 85 -10.03 -5.50 -18.33
CA ALA A 85 -10.42 -5.96 -16.99
C ALA A 85 -11.80 -6.65 -17.01
N ARG A 86 -12.81 -6.04 -17.63
CA ARG A 86 -14.14 -6.65 -17.76
C ARG A 86 -14.13 -7.95 -18.56
N ALA A 87 -13.39 -8.01 -19.67
CA ALA A 87 -13.25 -9.22 -20.47
C ALA A 87 -12.63 -10.38 -19.68
N LEU A 88 -11.76 -10.08 -18.72
CA LEU A 88 -11.16 -11.06 -17.80
C LEU A 88 -12.05 -11.41 -16.60
N GLY A 89 -13.18 -10.73 -16.41
CA GLY A 89 -14.01 -10.86 -15.21
C GLY A 89 -13.40 -10.20 -13.95
N ALA A 90 -12.48 -9.26 -14.14
CA ALA A 90 -11.94 -8.45 -13.05
C ALA A 90 -12.84 -7.25 -12.73
N PRO A 91 -12.85 -6.74 -11.49
CA PRO A 91 -13.42 -5.44 -11.19
C PRO A 91 -12.73 -4.35 -12.02
N ASP A 92 -13.52 -3.47 -12.64
CA ASP A 92 -13.01 -2.35 -13.45
C ASP A 92 -12.67 -1.10 -12.60
N SER A 93 -12.57 -1.29 -11.28
CA SER A 93 -12.16 -0.27 -10.32
C SER A 93 -10.63 -0.26 -10.16
N ALA A 94 -10.06 0.94 -10.20
CA ALA A 94 -8.63 1.16 -9.95
C ALA A 94 -8.22 0.91 -8.48
N ARG A 95 -9.17 0.80 -7.57
CA ARG A 95 -8.93 0.70 -6.12
C ARG A 95 -9.72 -0.43 -5.51
N LEU A 96 -9.08 -1.13 -4.58
CA LEU A 96 -9.75 -2.05 -3.69
C LEU A 96 -10.64 -1.30 -2.69
N PRO A 97 -11.71 -1.94 -2.17
CA PRO A 97 -12.54 -1.38 -1.11
C PRO A 97 -11.70 -0.98 0.12
N SER A 98 -12.02 0.18 0.69
CA SER A 98 -11.33 0.67 1.90
C SER A 98 -11.65 -0.14 3.17
N SER A 99 -12.67 -0.98 3.12
CA SER A 99 -13.07 -1.91 4.18
C SER A 99 -12.16 -3.13 4.32
N LEU A 100 -11.31 -3.41 3.31
CA LEU A 100 -10.40 -4.55 3.37
C LEU A 100 -9.34 -4.37 4.47
N PRO A 101 -8.94 -5.46 5.14
CA PRO A 101 -7.92 -5.40 6.17
C PRO A 101 -6.58 -4.91 5.61
N SER A 102 -5.83 -4.19 6.41
CA SER A 102 -4.48 -3.75 6.10
C SER A 102 -3.49 -4.31 7.12
N PRO A 103 -2.23 -4.58 6.74
CA PRO A 103 -1.24 -5.05 7.68
C PRO A 103 -1.04 -4.07 8.82
N ASP A 104 -0.73 -4.56 10.00
CA ASP A 104 -0.42 -3.71 11.14
C ASP A 104 0.77 -2.80 10.85
N ALA A 105 0.59 -1.53 11.15
CA ALA A 105 1.64 -0.54 11.02
C ALA A 105 2.40 -0.44 12.34
N PRO A 106 3.72 -0.67 12.35
CA PRO A 106 4.49 -0.66 13.59
C PRO A 106 4.56 0.72 14.25
N TRP A 107 4.43 1.79 13.48
CA TRP A 107 4.46 3.16 13.97
C TRP A 107 3.07 3.78 13.98
N VAL A 108 2.63 4.23 15.14
CA VAL A 108 1.36 4.93 15.33
C VAL A 108 1.64 6.29 15.94
N GLY A 109 1.32 7.34 15.21
CA GLY A 109 1.39 8.72 15.69
C GLY A 109 0.00 9.17 16.16
N THR A 110 -0.12 9.66 17.38
CA THR A 110 -1.39 10.11 17.97
C THR A 110 -1.38 11.61 18.20
N CYS A 111 -2.46 12.26 17.81
CA CYS A 111 -2.63 13.69 18.09
C CYS A 111 -2.93 13.92 19.56
N PRO A 112 -2.18 14.81 20.27
CA PRO A 112 -2.41 15.07 21.68
C PRO A 112 -3.74 15.79 21.95
N ARG A 113 -4.35 16.42 20.93
CA ARG A 113 -5.60 17.20 21.07
C ARG A 113 -6.85 16.38 20.74
N CYS A 114 -6.91 15.75 19.58
CA CYS A 114 -8.13 15.08 19.09
C CYS A 114 -8.05 13.55 19.08
N GLY A 115 -6.91 12.97 19.46
CA GLY A 115 -6.72 11.51 19.45
C GLY A 115 -6.61 10.88 18.06
N ALA A 116 -6.74 11.65 16.97
CA ALA A 116 -6.61 11.12 15.62
C ALA A 116 -5.26 10.45 15.42
N THR A 117 -5.25 9.28 14.78
CA THR A 117 -4.03 8.50 14.59
C THR A 117 -3.52 8.54 13.16
N ARG A 118 -2.20 8.48 13.01
CA ARG A 118 -1.49 8.31 11.75
C ARG A 118 -0.64 7.04 11.81
N ARG A 119 -0.90 6.10 10.90
CA ARG A 119 -0.19 4.81 10.85
C ARG A 119 0.89 4.82 9.79
N LEU A 120 2.12 4.38 10.14
CA LEU A 120 3.26 4.31 9.24
C LEU A 120 3.98 2.97 9.36
N TYR A 121 4.44 2.45 8.21
CA TYR A 121 5.23 1.21 8.13
C TYR A 121 6.74 1.42 8.31
N ARG A 122 7.18 2.66 8.34
CA ARG A 122 8.57 3.07 8.63
C ARG A 122 8.55 4.23 9.60
N ALA A 123 9.62 4.38 10.36
CA ALA A 123 9.79 5.52 11.25
C ALA A 123 9.60 6.84 10.48
N PRO A 124 8.83 7.80 11.02
CA PRO A 124 8.70 9.11 10.39
C PRO A 124 10.06 9.82 10.40
N ARG A 125 10.43 10.38 9.26
CA ARG A 125 11.70 11.12 9.11
C ARG A 125 11.58 12.61 9.47
N ARG A 126 10.36 13.15 9.40
CA ARG A 126 10.05 14.55 9.62
C ARG A 126 9.02 14.70 10.73
N VAL A 127 9.13 15.78 11.49
CA VAL A 127 8.11 16.17 12.46
C VAL A 127 6.84 16.56 11.71
N SER A 128 5.69 16.08 12.19
CA SER A 128 4.39 16.41 11.62
C SER A 128 3.37 16.70 12.70
N SER A 129 2.49 17.66 12.42
CA SER A 129 1.33 17.99 13.24
C SER A 129 0.06 17.36 12.70
N CYS A 130 -1.00 17.40 13.51
CA CYS A 130 -2.30 16.82 13.15
C CYS A 130 -2.99 17.64 12.05
N GLY A 131 -3.17 17.03 10.87
CA GLY A 131 -3.89 17.66 9.75
C GLY A 131 -5.41 17.71 9.93
N MET A 132 -5.97 16.99 10.92
CA MET A 132 -7.40 17.08 11.26
C MET A 132 -7.71 18.32 12.09
N CYS A 133 -6.78 18.73 12.97
CA CYS A 133 -6.94 19.90 13.84
C CYS A 133 -6.51 21.22 13.17
N SER A 134 -5.55 21.16 12.24
CA SER A 134 -5.04 22.32 11.51
C SER A 134 -4.53 21.94 10.13
N ARG A 135 -4.82 22.75 9.11
CA ARG A 135 -4.25 22.59 7.76
C ARG A 135 -2.79 23.03 7.69
N ALA A 136 -2.42 24.01 8.52
CA ALA A 136 -1.04 24.47 8.67
C ALA A 136 -0.32 23.66 9.73
N PHE A 137 1.02 23.63 9.66
CA PHE A 137 1.83 23.05 10.71
C PHE A 137 1.65 23.81 12.03
N ASP A 138 1.24 23.11 13.09
CA ASP A 138 1.08 23.65 14.43
C ASP A 138 1.91 22.83 15.42
N PRO A 139 2.95 23.45 16.03
CA PRO A 139 3.80 22.78 17.00
C PRO A 139 3.08 22.26 18.26
N ALA A 140 1.91 22.81 18.62
CA ALA A 140 1.10 22.31 19.73
C ALA A 140 0.38 20.98 19.38
N LEU A 141 0.32 20.66 18.09
CA LEU A 141 -0.38 19.49 17.55
C LEU A 141 0.58 18.42 16.99
N ILE A 142 1.88 18.49 17.35
CA ILE A 142 2.87 17.48 16.94
C ILE A 142 2.44 16.11 17.46
N LEU A 143 2.47 15.13 16.55
CA LEU A 143 2.09 13.76 16.87
C LEU A 143 3.10 13.12 17.84
N THR A 144 2.59 12.42 18.85
CA THR A 144 3.37 11.52 19.70
C THR A 144 3.43 10.15 19.07
N TRP A 145 4.61 9.49 19.11
CA TRP A 145 4.82 8.24 18.38
C TRP A 145 4.99 7.05 19.29
N GLU A 146 4.38 5.95 18.89
CA GLU A 146 4.58 4.62 19.43
C GLU A 146 5.12 3.69 18.35
N HIS A 147 5.95 2.74 18.75
CA HIS A 147 6.43 1.64 17.93
C HIS A 147 6.02 0.32 18.58
N HIS A 148 5.21 -0.47 17.88
CA HIS A 148 4.60 -1.69 18.42
C HIS A 148 3.89 -1.47 19.78
N GLY A 149 3.13 -0.37 19.90
CA GLY A 149 2.37 -0.03 21.11
C GLY A 149 3.18 0.51 22.29
N LYS A 150 4.49 0.77 22.09
CA LYS A 150 5.35 1.38 23.11
C LYS A 150 5.81 2.74 22.65
N ALA A 151 5.78 3.73 23.56
CA ALA A 151 6.31 5.06 23.27
C ALA A 151 7.73 4.99 22.73
N ALA A 152 7.99 5.59 21.59
CA ALA A 152 9.28 5.51 20.94
C ALA A 152 9.63 6.78 20.16
N SER A 153 10.91 7.12 20.15
CA SER A 153 11.42 8.17 19.26
C SER A 153 11.68 7.61 17.86
N PRO A 154 11.26 8.32 16.81
CA PRO A 154 11.55 7.93 15.43
C PRO A 154 13.02 7.94 15.02
N GLY A 155 13.90 8.54 15.85
CA GLY A 155 15.33 8.53 15.64
C GLY A 155 15.96 9.92 15.54
N ARG A 156 17.29 9.96 15.49
CA ARG A 156 18.11 11.19 15.64
C ARG A 156 17.72 12.35 14.71
N ALA A 157 17.35 12.08 13.47
CA ALA A 157 16.97 13.14 12.53
C ALA A 157 15.67 13.83 12.95
N TYR A 158 14.68 13.04 13.37
CA TYR A 158 13.41 13.53 13.90
C TYR A 158 13.61 14.32 15.18
N GLU A 159 14.44 13.85 16.10
CA GLU A 159 14.74 14.52 17.37
C GLU A 159 15.41 15.87 17.16
N ARG A 160 16.38 15.98 16.24
CA ARG A 160 17.02 17.26 15.90
C ARG A 160 16.02 18.26 15.36
N GLU A 161 15.13 17.85 14.46
CA GLU A 161 14.09 18.72 13.92
C GLU A 161 13.11 19.17 15.03
N LEU A 162 12.67 18.22 15.88
CA LEU A 162 11.78 18.52 17.01
C LEU A 162 12.40 19.52 17.99
N ALA A 163 13.69 19.34 18.32
CA ALA A 163 14.44 20.24 19.17
C ALA A 163 14.57 21.65 18.54
N SER A 164 14.79 21.73 17.23
CA SER A 164 14.83 23.02 16.50
C SER A 164 13.49 23.74 16.57
N ILE A 165 12.38 23.04 16.29
CA ILE A 165 11.02 23.60 16.36
C ILE A 165 10.72 24.13 17.77
N ARG A 166 11.12 23.40 18.82
CA ARG A 166 10.91 23.81 20.20
C ARG A 166 11.73 25.04 20.62
N ARG A 167 12.94 25.20 20.08
CA ARG A 167 13.77 26.40 20.33
C ARG A 167 13.21 27.67 19.67
N SER A 168 12.68 27.58 18.48
CA SER A 168 12.11 28.71 17.74
C SER A 168 10.83 29.27 18.37
N ARG A 169 10.34 28.67 19.45
CA ARG A 169 9.16 29.11 20.22
C ARG A 169 9.48 29.80 21.54
N ARG A 170 10.75 29.80 21.93
CA ARG A 170 11.24 30.56 23.12
C ARG A 170 11.73 31.92 22.69
#